data_c13833338a4831ed8567833cb3190681
#
_entry.id   c13833338a4831ed8567833cb3190681
#
_cell.length_a   1.000
_cell.length_b   1.000
_cell.length_c   1.000
_cell.angle_alpha   90.00
_cell.angle_beta   90.00
_cell.angle_gamma   90.00
#
_symmetry.space_group_name_H-M   'P 1'
#
loop_
_entity.id
_entity.type
_entity.pdbx_description
1 polymer ?
#
loop_
_entity_poly.entity_id
_entity_poly.type
_entity_poly.pdbx_seq_one_letter_code
_entity_poly.pdbx_strand_id
1 'polypeptide(L)'
;MAGKIIPVIMCGGAGTRLWPVSRESMPKQFVPIIGEDSTFQQVIARVSDPELFSRPIVVTSAEFRFVVAEQLRDGNVGADIVLEPVRRDSGPAVAVSALLAFERDAEALVLVLASDHVVRKLDEFRATCRCAAAVAAQGRIVTFGIRATCAATNYGYIRPGKRLNDASAHEVEAFVEKPDAATAAKYVADHYFWNSGNFLFHAATMWQEIEHFEPLMAQAAKAAVAGATRDLDFLRLAPEDFARAPKKSIDYAVMERTRRAAVVPADLGWSDIGSWSTVWDILAHDAAGNASSGPVVLSDTRNSLVRSEESVLTTVVGLEDVVVISTADAVLVTSRAKAEDVKGLVERLKAQNHRAATEHRRIYRPWGYYQDVDIASRYRVKRIVVKPGSKLSLQKHFHRSEHWVVVQGTAEVTVQNEARSVHENESMYIPIGSVHRLANPGKIPLELIEVQVGSYLGEDDIVRLDDVYGRQ
;
A
#
# COMPACT_ATOMS: atom_id res chain seq x y z
N MET A 1 -6.02 -26.39 20.95
CA MET A 1 -5.23 -25.20 20.59
C MET A 1 -6.08 -24.41 19.61
N ALA A 2 -6.20 -23.09 19.79
CA ALA A 2 -6.90 -22.27 18.79
C ALA A 2 -6.18 -22.41 17.43
N GLY A 3 -6.93 -22.50 16.34
CA GLY A 3 -6.37 -22.57 14.98
C GLY A 3 -5.48 -21.35 14.68
N LYS A 4 -4.56 -21.47 13.70
CA LYS A 4 -3.74 -20.32 13.27
C LYS A 4 -4.63 -19.23 12.65
N ILE A 5 -4.25 -17.99 12.89
CA ILE A 5 -4.95 -16.82 12.35
C ILE A 5 -4.54 -16.64 10.89
N ILE A 6 -5.50 -16.42 9.99
CA ILE A 6 -5.27 -16.01 8.60
C ILE A 6 -5.17 -14.48 8.55
N PRO A 7 -3.99 -13.89 8.31
CA PRO A 7 -3.88 -12.45 8.09
C PRO A 7 -4.50 -12.07 6.73
N VAL A 8 -5.32 -11.02 6.72
CA VAL A 8 -5.85 -10.38 5.51
C VAL A 8 -5.30 -8.96 5.47
N ILE A 9 -4.46 -8.67 4.49
CA ILE A 9 -3.80 -7.38 4.36
C ILE A 9 -4.48 -6.58 3.26
N MET A 10 -5.08 -5.46 3.64
CA MET A 10 -5.84 -4.59 2.77
C MET A 10 -4.94 -3.50 2.20
N CYS A 11 -4.62 -3.60 0.91
CA CYS A 11 -3.77 -2.62 0.21
C CYS A 11 -4.61 -1.58 -0.54
N GLY A 12 -5.45 -0.86 0.19
CA GLY A 12 -6.28 0.24 -0.33
C GLY A 12 -5.70 1.62 -0.03
N GLY A 13 -6.33 2.66 -0.58
CA GLY A 13 -5.99 4.05 -0.32
C GLY A 13 -4.90 4.63 -1.24
N ALA A 14 -5.00 5.92 -1.58
CA ALA A 14 -4.04 6.62 -2.44
C ALA A 14 -2.95 7.38 -1.64
N GLY A 15 -3.13 7.58 -0.32
CA GLY A 15 -2.12 8.19 0.57
C GLY A 15 -1.68 9.60 0.21
N THR A 16 -2.51 10.40 -0.47
CA THR A 16 -2.14 11.69 -1.10
C THR A 16 -1.64 12.77 -0.15
N ARG A 17 -1.89 12.66 1.17
CA ARG A 17 -1.40 13.62 2.18
C ARG A 17 0.11 13.54 2.41
N LEU A 18 0.76 12.45 2.00
CA LEU A 18 2.22 12.29 2.08
C LEU A 18 2.92 12.59 0.75
N TRP A 19 2.27 13.40 -0.10
CA TRP A 19 2.92 13.97 -1.27
C TRP A 19 4.15 14.80 -0.82
N PRO A 20 5.27 14.81 -1.56
CA PRO A 20 5.50 14.23 -2.88
C PRO A 20 6.00 12.78 -2.87
N VAL A 21 6.21 12.17 -1.71
CA VAL A 21 6.72 10.79 -1.58
C VAL A 21 5.65 9.76 -1.96
N SER A 22 4.41 9.97 -1.54
CA SER A 22 3.27 9.12 -1.92
C SER A 22 2.50 9.75 -3.06
N ARG A 23 2.20 8.98 -4.10
CA ARG A 23 1.42 9.39 -5.28
C ARG A 23 0.43 8.30 -5.68
N GLU A 24 -0.49 8.59 -6.61
CA GLU A 24 -1.48 7.59 -7.06
C GLU A 24 -0.82 6.35 -7.66
N SER A 25 0.24 6.52 -8.46
CA SER A 25 0.99 5.43 -9.06
C SER A 25 1.87 4.65 -8.07
N MET A 26 2.15 5.21 -6.88
CA MET A 26 2.91 4.59 -5.80
C MET A 26 2.38 5.08 -4.45
N PRO A 27 1.29 4.47 -3.93
CA PRO A 27 0.70 4.83 -2.64
C PRO A 27 1.63 4.62 -1.45
N LYS A 28 1.32 5.33 -0.34
CA LYS A 28 2.16 5.38 0.86
C LYS A 28 2.55 4.01 1.42
N GLN A 29 1.67 3.01 1.31
CA GLN A 29 1.91 1.67 1.82
C GLN A 29 3.06 0.92 1.12
N PHE A 30 3.44 1.32 -0.07
CA PHE A 30 4.51 0.69 -0.84
C PHE A 30 5.82 1.47 -0.85
N VAL A 31 5.86 2.61 -0.15
CA VAL A 31 7.05 3.49 -0.06
C VAL A 31 7.58 3.49 1.37
N PRO A 32 8.91 3.43 1.59
CA PRO A 32 9.47 3.57 2.92
C PRO A 32 9.28 5.00 3.43
N ILE A 33 8.32 5.18 4.34
CA ILE A 33 8.05 6.46 5.01
C ILE A 33 8.81 6.53 6.32
N ILE A 34 8.83 5.43 7.09
CA ILE A 34 9.50 5.30 8.38
C ILE A 34 10.42 4.09 8.32
N GLY A 35 11.71 4.31 8.46
CA GLY A 35 12.73 3.27 8.29
C GLY A 35 13.01 2.96 6.82
N GLU A 36 13.55 1.78 6.56
CA GLU A 36 13.98 1.33 5.22
C GLU A 36 12.89 0.55 4.49
N ASP A 37 11.98 -0.09 5.24
CA ASP A 37 10.89 -0.90 4.70
C ASP A 37 9.62 -0.07 4.50
N SER A 38 8.86 -0.39 3.46
CA SER A 38 7.51 0.11 3.28
C SER A 38 6.60 -0.37 4.42
N THR A 39 5.50 0.34 4.70
CA THR A 39 4.56 -0.09 5.72
C THR A 39 3.92 -1.43 5.37
N PHE A 40 3.74 -1.76 4.09
CA PHE A 40 3.28 -3.07 3.65
C PHE A 40 4.30 -4.17 4.03
N GLN A 41 5.61 -3.98 3.78
CA GLN A 41 6.66 -4.91 4.19
C GLN A 41 6.69 -5.07 5.72
N GLN A 42 6.52 -3.98 6.47
CA GLN A 42 6.43 -4.03 7.93
C GLN A 42 5.22 -4.84 8.42
N VAL A 43 4.05 -4.71 7.75
CA VAL A 43 2.86 -5.54 8.07
C VAL A 43 3.11 -7.01 7.77
N ILE A 44 3.71 -7.33 6.61
CA ILE A 44 4.08 -8.70 6.25
C ILE A 44 5.03 -9.31 7.30
N ALA A 45 6.09 -8.60 7.68
CA ALA A 45 7.02 -9.04 8.72
C ALA A 45 6.33 -9.25 10.08
N ARG A 46 5.37 -8.39 10.43
CA ARG A 46 4.59 -8.46 11.67
C ARG A 46 3.77 -9.74 11.79
N VAL A 47 3.26 -10.26 10.68
CA VAL A 47 2.42 -11.47 10.62
C VAL A 47 3.16 -12.70 10.09
N SER A 48 4.48 -12.70 10.11
CA SER A 48 5.32 -13.82 9.63
C SER A 48 5.57 -14.92 10.67
N ASP A 49 5.13 -14.75 11.94
CA ASP A 49 5.30 -15.76 13.00
C ASP A 49 4.45 -17.00 12.68
N PRO A 50 5.07 -18.15 12.29
CA PRO A 50 4.33 -19.33 11.88
C PRO A 50 3.63 -20.06 13.03
N GLU A 51 3.93 -19.74 14.28
CA GLU A 51 3.24 -20.29 15.45
C GLU A 51 1.85 -19.66 15.62
N LEU A 52 1.68 -18.40 15.20
CA LEU A 52 0.45 -17.63 15.39
C LEU A 52 -0.33 -17.46 14.08
N PHE A 53 0.38 -17.28 12.97
CA PHE A 53 -0.23 -16.91 11.69
C PHE A 53 -0.05 -18.02 10.65
N SER A 54 -1.02 -18.12 9.76
CA SER A 54 -0.97 -18.94 8.53
C SER A 54 -0.67 -18.05 7.31
N ARG A 55 -0.64 -18.67 6.12
CA ARG A 55 -0.41 -17.98 4.85
C ARG A 55 -1.38 -16.81 4.66
N PRO A 56 -0.91 -15.56 4.49
CA PRO A 56 -1.76 -14.39 4.38
C PRO A 56 -2.52 -14.31 3.04
N ILE A 57 -3.64 -13.60 3.08
CA ILE A 57 -4.36 -13.09 1.91
C ILE A 57 -4.02 -11.61 1.77
N VAL A 58 -3.61 -11.18 0.59
CA VAL A 58 -3.37 -9.76 0.28
C VAL A 58 -4.40 -9.29 -0.73
N VAL A 59 -5.22 -8.32 -0.35
CA VAL A 59 -6.24 -7.73 -1.23
C VAL A 59 -5.71 -6.42 -1.77
N THR A 60 -5.61 -6.32 -3.09
CA THR A 60 -5.07 -5.13 -3.77
C THR A 60 -5.76 -4.90 -5.12
N SER A 61 -5.57 -3.72 -5.72
CA SER A 61 -6.01 -3.47 -7.08
C SER A 61 -5.07 -4.12 -8.11
N ALA A 62 -5.59 -4.38 -9.32
CA ALA A 62 -4.77 -4.91 -10.42
C ALA A 62 -3.55 -4.04 -10.77
N GLU A 63 -3.64 -2.74 -10.52
CA GLU A 63 -2.57 -1.76 -10.73
C GLU A 63 -1.34 -2.06 -9.87
N PHE A 64 -1.54 -2.43 -8.60
CA PHE A 64 -0.45 -2.63 -7.64
C PHE A 64 0.01 -4.08 -7.50
N ARG A 65 -0.55 -5.02 -8.29
CA ARG A 65 -0.23 -6.45 -8.16
C ARG A 65 1.27 -6.76 -8.21
N PHE A 66 2.02 -6.03 -9.03
CA PHE A 66 3.45 -6.32 -9.22
C PHE A 66 4.32 -5.78 -8.10
N VAL A 67 4.02 -4.60 -7.56
CA VAL A 67 4.75 -4.09 -6.39
C VAL A 67 4.44 -4.93 -5.14
N VAL A 68 3.20 -5.39 -4.99
CA VAL A 68 2.83 -6.34 -3.93
C VAL A 68 3.61 -7.64 -4.07
N ALA A 69 3.60 -8.28 -5.25
CA ALA A 69 4.33 -9.51 -5.50
C ALA A 69 5.86 -9.35 -5.33
N GLU A 70 6.39 -8.18 -5.64
CA GLU A 70 7.81 -7.86 -5.44
C GLU A 70 8.15 -7.77 -3.97
N GLN A 71 7.43 -6.96 -3.21
CA GLN A 71 7.69 -6.77 -1.78
C GLN A 71 7.45 -8.04 -0.95
N LEU A 72 6.51 -8.89 -1.35
CA LEU A 72 6.34 -10.23 -0.77
C LEU A 72 7.55 -11.13 -1.02
N ARG A 73 8.10 -11.12 -2.23
CA ARG A 73 9.29 -11.90 -2.60
C ARG A 73 10.52 -11.41 -1.85
N ASP A 74 10.71 -10.09 -1.75
CA ASP A 74 11.83 -9.50 -1.01
C ASP A 74 11.79 -9.91 0.46
N GLY A 75 10.59 -9.99 1.05
CA GLY A 75 10.36 -10.51 2.40
C GLY A 75 10.36 -12.04 2.50
N ASN A 76 10.53 -12.77 1.40
CA ASN A 76 10.43 -14.24 1.32
C ASN A 76 9.13 -14.80 1.91
N VAL A 77 8.00 -14.13 1.71
CA VAL A 77 6.69 -14.50 2.22
C VAL A 77 5.76 -14.93 1.09
N GLY A 78 5.27 -16.17 1.17
CA GLY A 78 4.20 -16.63 0.28
C GLY A 78 2.83 -16.11 0.72
N ALA A 79 2.07 -15.54 -0.20
CA ALA A 79 0.71 -15.05 0.03
C ALA A 79 -0.23 -15.45 -1.10
N ASP A 80 -1.56 -15.36 -0.86
CA ASP A 80 -2.55 -15.40 -1.92
C ASP A 80 -2.95 -13.96 -2.23
N ILE A 81 -2.66 -13.51 -3.45
CA ILE A 81 -2.92 -12.13 -3.88
C ILE A 81 -4.25 -12.09 -4.61
N VAL A 82 -5.21 -11.37 -4.05
CA VAL A 82 -6.56 -11.16 -4.58
C VAL A 82 -6.66 -9.78 -5.22
N LEU A 83 -7.07 -9.73 -6.49
CA LEU A 83 -7.16 -8.50 -7.25
C LEU A 83 -8.59 -8.00 -7.34
N GLU A 84 -8.83 -6.84 -6.70
CA GLU A 84 -10.08 -6.10 -6.87
C GLU A 84 -10.09 -5.38 -8.22
N PRO A 85 -11.12 -5.57 -9.04
CA PRO A 85 -11.22 -4.90 -10.35
C PRO A 85 -11.57 -3.42 -10.24
N VAL A 86 -12.27 -3.01 -9.18
CA VAL A 86 -12.69 -1.63 -8.91
C VAL A 86 -12.67 -1.36 -7.41
N ARG A 87 -12.45 -0.10 -7.02
CA ARG A 87 -12.44 0.30 -5.61
C ARG A 87 -13.86 0.38 -5.05
N ARG A 88 -14.18 -0.40 -4.01
CA ARG A 88 -15.50 -0.48 -3.37
C ARG A 88 -15.47 -0.26 -1.86
N ASP A 89 -14.40 0.38 -1.35
CA ASP A 89 -14.13 0.54 0.09
C ASP A 89 -13.84 -0.80 0.79
N SER A 90 -13.69 -0.84 2.13
CA SER A 90 -13.22 -2.03 2.85
C SER A 90 -14.27 -3.14 2.99
N GLY A 91 -15.56 -2.83 2.94
CA GLY A 91 -16.63 -3.82 3.15
C GLY A 91 -16.59 -5.00 2.18
N PRO A 92 -16.65 -4.78 0.85
CA PRO A 92 -16.57 -5.86 -0.14
C PRO A 92 -15.27 -6.65 -0.09
N ALA A 93 -14.15 -6.00 0.20
CA ALA A 93 -12.86 -6.66 0.34
C ALA A 93 -12.82 -7.59 1.56
N VAL A 94 -13.39 -7.16 2.70
CA VAL A 94 -13.55 -8.01 3.89
C VAL A 94 -14.51 -9.17 3.61
N ALA A 95 -15.61 -8.93 2.87
CA ALA A 95 -16.57 -9.98 2.50
C ALA A 95 -15.91 -11.08 1.67
N VAL A 96 -15.16 -10.70 0.61
CA VAL A 96 -14.39 -11.64 -0.22
C VAL A 96 -13.36 -12.39 0.61
N SER A 97 -12.65 -11.70 1.49
CA SER A 97 -11.60 -12.31 2.32
C SER A 97 -12.15 -13.28 3.34
N ALA A 98 -13.30 -12.96 3.96
CA ALA A 98 -13.99 -13.87 4.87
C ALA A 98 -14.47 -15.14 4.14
N LEU A 99 -15.01 -14.99 2.93
CA LEU A 99 -15.44 -16.12 2.12
C LEU A 99 -14.26 -17.02 1.73
N LEU A 100 -13.17 -16.46 1.21
CA LEU A 100 -11.97 -17.21 0.84
C LEU A 100 -11.31 -17.90 2.05
N ALA A 101 -11.33 -17.27 3.21
CA ALA A 101 -10.82 -17.85 4.45
C ALA A 101 -11.70 -19.02 4.89
N PHE A 102 -13.03 -18.86 4.83
CA PHE A 102 -14.00 -19.91 5.15
C PHE A 102 -13.88 -21.13 4.21
N GLU A 103 -13.64 -20.89 2.92
CA GLU A 103 -13.40 -21.98 1.94
C GLU A 103 -12.09 -22.74 2.22
N ARG A 104 -11.08 -22.10 2.82
CA ARG A 104 -9.85 -22.78 3.22
C ARG A 104 -10.04 -23.62 4.48
N ASP A 105 -10.76 -23.06 5.46
CA ASP A 105 -11.01 -23.69 6.75
C ASP A 105 -12.30 -23.10 7.33
N ALA A 106 -13.30 -23.97 7.57
CA ALA A 106 -14.59 -23.56 8.14
C ALA A 106 -14.46 -22.91 9.53
N GLU A 107 -13.39 -23.25 10.28
CA GLU A 107 -13.08 -22.72 11.60
C GLU A 107 -12.05 -21.58 11.57
N ALA A 108 -11.80 -20.99 10.37
CA ALA A 108 -10.79 -19.96 10.19
C ALA A 108 -11.02 -18.73 11.06
N LEU A 109 -10.00 -18.35 11.82
CA LEU A 109 -9.87 -17.03 12.43
C LEU A 109 -9.16 -16.08 11.44
N VAL A 110 -9.75 -14.94 11.18
CA VAL A 110 -9.27 -13.96 10.21
C VAL A 110 -8.87 -12.68 10.94
N LEU A 111 -7.67 -12.16 10.68
CA LEU A 111 -7.21 -10.85 11.13
C LEU A 111 -7.07 -9.91 9.94
N VAL A 112 -7.99 -8.96 9.82
CA VAL A 112 -7.92 -7.89 8.82
C VAL A 112 -7.01 -6.78 9.30
N LEU A 113 -6.06 -6.38 8.46
CA LEU A 113 -5.05 -5.36 8.74
C LEU A 113 -4.98 -4.36 7.57
N ALA A 114 -4.87 -3.07 7.90
CA ALA A 114 -4.48 -2.07 6.91
C ALA A 114 -2.97 -2.16 6.61
N SER A 115 -2.60 -2.08 5.34
CA SER A 115 -1.20 -2.15 4.90
C SER A 115 -0.39 -0.88 5.17
N ASP A 116 -1.05 0.19 5.57
CA ASP A 116 -0.48 1.53 5.71
C ASP A 116 -0.34 2.01 7.16
N HIS A 117 -0.58 1.11 8.14
CA HIS A 117 -0.45 1.41 9.56
C HIS A 117 0.89 0.95 10.15
N VAL A 118 1.47 1.80 10.98
CA VAL A 118 2.65 1.48 11.79
C VAL A 118 2.23 0.89 13.13
N VAL A 119 2.95 -0.13 13.57
CA VAL A 119 2.88 -0.72 14.92
C VAL A 119 4.30 -0.93 15.40
N ARG A 120 4.67 -0.28 16.51
CA ARG A 120 6.04 -0.30 17.03
C ARG A 120 6.30 -1.39 18.08
N LYS A 121 5.24 -1.86 18.75
CA LYS A 121 5.35 -2.85 19.84
C LYS A 121 4.85 -4.21 19.35
N LEU A 122 5.75 -4.99 18.74
CA LEU A 122 5.38 -6.26 18.08
C LEU A 122 4.92 -7.33 19.06
N ASP A 123 5.52 -7.44 20.24
CA ASP A 123 5.14 -8.43 21.24
C ASP A 123 3.76 -8.14 21.82
N GLU A 124 3.45 -6.86 22.05
CA GLU A 124 2.11 -6.40 22.45
C GLU A 124 1.07 -6.69 21.36
N PHE A 125 1.45 -6.50 20.10
CA PHE A 125 0.58 -6.85 18.97
C PHE A 125 0.27 -8.34 18.94
N ARG A 126 1.27 -9.21 19.09
CA ARG A 126 1.07 -10.66 19.14
C ARG A 126 0.23 -11.10 20.35
N ALA A 127 0.47 -10.50 21.52
CA ALA A 127 -0.32 -10.74 22.73
C ALA A 127 -1.79 -10.32 22.52
N THR A 128 -2.01 -9.15 21.92
CA THR A 128 -3.33 -8.66 21.55
C THR A 128 -4.03 -9.60 20.57
N CYS A 129 -3.33 -10.12 19.56
CA CYS A 129 -3.89 -11.10 18.62
C CYS A 129 -4.31 -12.40 19.32
N ARG A 130 -3.53 -12.92 20.27
CA ARG A 130 -3.90 -14.13 21.03
C ARG A 130 -5.15 -13.90 21.88
N CYS A 131 -5.22 -12.76 22.58
CA CYS A 131 -6.38 -12.38 23.35
C CYS A 131 -7.64 -12.24 22.46
N ALA A 132 -7.50 -11.52 21.35
CA ALA A 132 -8.58 -11.31 20.39
C ALA A 132 -9.06 -12.63 19.76
N ALA A 133 -8.15 -13.56 19.45
CA ALA A 133 -8.50 -14.87 18.90
C ALA A 133 -9.36 -15.69 19.88
N ALA A 134 -9.04 -15.67 21.15
CA ALA A 134 -9.84 -16.36 22.18
C ALA A 134 -11.27 -15.79 22.29
N VAL A 135 -11.42 -14.49 22.12
CA VAL A 135 -12.73 -13.79 22.14
C VAL A 135 -13.49 -14.02 20.83
N ALA A 136 -12.81 -13.97 19.69
CA ALA A 136 -13.39 -14.22 18.36
C ALA A 136 -13.92 -15.67 18.23
N ALA A 137 -13.22 -16.65 18.81
CA ALA A 137 -13.68 -18.05 18.86
C ALA A 137 -15.02 -18.23 19.58
N GLN A 138 -15.47 -17.24 20.35
CA GLN A 138 -16.79 -17.21 20.99
C GLN A 138 -17.87 -16.53 20.12
N GLY A 139 -17.60 -16.31 18.84
CA GLY A 139 -18.53 -15.70 17.89
C GLY A 139 -18.58 -14.16 17.98
N ARG A 140 -17.53 -13.53 18.52
CA ARG A 140 -17.40 -12.07 18.54
C ARG A 140 -16.58 -11.55 17.36
N ILE A 141 -16.80 -10.29 16.98
CA ILE A 141 -15.97 -9.53 16.05
C ILE A 141 -15.14 -8.56 16.89
N VAL A 142 -13.83 -8.80 16.96
CA VAL A 142 -12.95 -8.10 17.89
C VAL A 142 -12.19 -7.02 17.12
N THR A 143 -12.21 -5.78 17.64
CA THR A 143 -11.33 -4.70 17.17
C THR A 143 -10.29 -4.35 18.23
N PHE A 144 -9.15 -3.77 17.81
CA PHE A 144 -8.10 -3.31 18.71
C PHE A 144 -8.34 -1.84 19.04
N GLY A 145 -8.63 -1.58 20.30
CA GLY A 145 -8.90 -0.24 20.81
C GLY A 145 -7.62 0.48 21.23
N ILE A 146 -7.29 1.54 20.57
CA ILE A 146 -6.13 2.39 20.89
C ILE A 146 -6.59 3.52 21.83
N ARG A 147 -5.84 3.80 22.88
CA ARG A 147 -6.17 4.90 23.80
C ARG A 147 -6.22 6.23 23.04
N ALA A 148 -7.37 6.91 23.08
CA ALA A 148 -7.53 8.22 22.45
C ALA A 148 -6.77 9.28 23.29
N THR A 149 -5.85 9.98 22.65
CA THR A 149 -4.98 11.00 23.28
C THR A 149 -5.32 12.41 22.82
N CYS A 150 -6.05 12.57 21.73
CA CYS A 150 -6.49 13.85 21.18
C CYS A 150 -7.85 13.71 20.45
N ALA A 151 -8.51 14.83 20.18
CA ALA A 151 -9.80 14.88 19.49
C ALA A 151 -9.64 14.72 17.96
N ALA A 152 -9.19 13.53 17.51
CA ALA A 152 -9.01 13.22 16.10
C ALA A 152 -10.36 12.98 15.40
N THR A 153 -10.62 13.68 14.30
CA THR A 153 -11.89 13.55 13.54
C THR A 153 -11.78 12.58 12.36
N ASN A 154 -10.59 12.02 12.14
CA ASN A 154 -10.30 11.05 11.08
C ASN A 154 -10.37 9.59 11.56
N TYR A 155 -10.60 9.34 12.86
CA TYR A 155 -10.70 8.01 13.44
C TYR A 155 -12.13 7.66 13.89
N GLY A 156 -12.42 6.36 13.94
CA GLY A 156 -13.57 5.83 14.64
C GLY A 156 -13.32 5.80 16.16
N TYR A 157 -14.38 5.93 16.93
CA TYR A 157 -14.38 5.91 18.39
C TYR A 157 -15.22 4.76 18.92
N ILE A 158 -14.72 4.10 19.98
CA ILE A 158 -15.32 2.92 20.58
C ILE A 158 -15.55 3.19 22.05
N ARG A 159 -16.83 3.12 22.49
CA ARG A 159 -17.17 3.09 23.90
C ARG A 159 -17.08 1.66 24.41
N PRO A 160 -16.17 1.36 25.35
CA PRO A 160 -16.13 0.05 25.98
C PRO A 160 -17.32 -0.14 26.90
N GLY A 161 -17.97 -1.28 26.79
CA GLY A 161 -19.04 -1.72 27.69
C GLY A 161 -18.54 -2.66 28.79
N LYS A 162 -19.33 -3.67 29.10
CA LYS A 162 -19.00 -4.65 30.15
C LYS A 162 -17.74 -5.46 29.72
N ARG A 163 -16.91 -5.78 30.74
CA ARG A 163 -15.77 -6.67 30.56
C ARG A 163 -16.26 -8.07 30.22
N LEU A 164 -15.67 -8.68 29.21
CA LEU A 164 -15.95 -10.03 28.79
C LEU A 164 -15.03 -11.00 29.55
N ASN A 165 -15.61 -11.76 30.51
CA ASN A 165 -14.97 -12.81 31.30
C ASN A 165 -13.49 -12.52 31.68
N ASP A 166 -12.65 -13.54 31.85
CA ASP A 166 -11.22 -13.38 32.22
C ASP A 166 -10.32 -12.74 31.14
N ALA A 167 -10.85 -12.47 29.95
CA ALA A 167 -10.12 -11.79 28.90
C ALA A 167 -10.01 -10.27 29.16
N SER A 168 -8.92 -9.65 28.69
CA SER A 168 -8.76 -8.18 28.71
C SER A 168 -9.61 -7.50 27.61
N ALA A 169 -10.82 -8.03 27.35
CA ALA A 169 -11.74 -7.57 26.32
C ALA A 169 -13.02 -7.00 26.92
N HIS A 170 -13.65 -6.08 26.18
CA HIS A 170 -14.93 -5.48 26.54
C HIS A 170 -15.95 -5.64 25.41
N GLU A 171 -17.22 -5.68 25.74
CA GLU A 171 -18.29 -5.43 24.78
C GLU A 171 -18.13 -4.04 24.18
N VAL A 172 -18.58 -3.82 22.95
CA VAL A 172 -18.70 -2.48 22.38
C VAL A 172 -20.08 -1.95 22.66
N GLU A 173 -20.18 -0.89 23.48
CA GLU A 173 -21.45 -0.23 23.79
C GLU A 173 -21.84 0.74 22.66
N ALA A 174 -20.85 1.43 22.06
CA ALA A 174 -21.06 2.30 20.90
C ALA A 174 -19.80 2.29 20.00
N PHE A 175 -20.05 2.33 18.70
CA PHE A 175 -19.04 2.49 17.68
C PHE A 175 -19.47 3.66 16.79
N VAL A 176 -18.63 4.69 16.65
CA VAL A 176 -18.94 5.90 15.89
C VAL A 176 -17.76 6.26 14.99
N GLU A 177 -17.96 6.19 13.70
CA GLU A 177 -16.91 6.48 12.69
C GLU A 177 -16.85 7.97 12.39
N LYS A 178 -15.66 8.57 12.51
CA LYS A 178 -15.33 9.96 12.13
C LYS A 178 -16.31 11.03 12.65
N PRO A 179 -16.40 11.22 13.98
CA PRO A 179 -17.25 12.24 14.57
C PRO A 179 -16.74 13.66 14.26
N ASP A 180 -17.58 14.66 14.49
CA ASP A 180 -17.12 16.05 14.48
C ASP A 180 -16.17 16.38 15.64
N ALA A 181 -15.48 17.52 15.58
CA ALA A 181 -14.46 17.88 16.56
C ALA A 181 -14.99 18.02 17.99
N ALA A 182 -16.20 18.55 18.18
CA ALA A 182 -16.79 18.71 19.49
C ALA A 182 -17.15 17.36 20.11
N THR A 183 -17.72 16.46 19.31
CA THR A 183 -18.03 15.08 19.68
C THR A 183 -16.76 14.29 19.99
N ALA A 184 -15.70 14.42 19.15
CA ALA A 184 -14.42 13.77 19.39
C ALA A 184 -13.77 14.21 20.70
N ALA A 185 -13.81 15.52 21.03
CA ALA A 185 -13.29 16.04 22.30
C ALA A 185 -14.02 15.43 23.53
N LYS A 186 -15.35 15.28 23.42
CA LYS A 186 -16.14 14.62 24.45
C LYS A 186 -15.76 13.14 24.60
N TYR A 187 -15.57 12.41 23.50
CA TYR A 187 -15.18 11.00 23.53
C TYR A 187 -13.82 10.77 24.17
N VAL A 188 -12.86 11.68 23.94
CA VAL A 188 -11.56 11.63 24.63
C VAL A 188 -11.73 11.82 26.13
N ALA A 189 -12.55 12.79 26.57
CA ALA A 189 -12.85 13.02 28.00
C ALA A 189 -13.57 11.83 28.64
N ASP A 190 -14.44 11.15 27.89
CA ASP A 190 -15.20 9.98 28.32
C ASP A 190 -14.42 8.65 28.19
N HIS A 191 -13.10 8.72 27.90
CA HIS A 191 -12.18 7.57 27.78
C HIS A 191 -12.54 6.53 26.70
N TYR A 192 -13.11 6.96 25.58
CA TYR A 192 -13.29 6.10 24.42
C TYR A 192 -11.95 5.69 23.84
N PHE A 193 -11.93 4.54 23.16
CA PHE A 193 -10.79 4.12 22.36
C PHE A 193 -10.93 4.59 20.92
N TRP A 194 -9.81 4.84 20.22
CA TRP A 194 -9.83 4.89 18.78
C TRP A 194 -9.94 3.48 18.19
N ASN A 195 -10.70 3.36 17.12
CA ASN A 195 -10.69 2.17 16.28
C ASN A 195 -9.39 2.11 15.46
N SER A 196 -8.58 1.09 15.67
CA SER A 196 -7.35 0.90 14.89
C SER A 196 -7.61 0.42 13.46
N GLY A 197 -8.84 0.05 13.10
CA GLY A 197 -9.16 -0.57 11.81
C GLY A 197 -8.64 -2.00 11.65
N ASN A 198 -8.13 -2.61 12.73
CA ASN A 198 -7.77 -4.03 12.76
C ASN A 198 -8.93 -4.82 13.34
N PHE A 199 -9.38 -5.86 12.62
CA PHE A 199 -10.51 -6.69 13.04
C PHE A 199 -10.14 -8.15 13.04
N LEU A 200 -10.40 -8.83 14.17
CA LEU A 200 -10.19 -10.27 14.30
C LEU A 200 -11.53 -10.96 14.55
N PHE A 201 -11.88 -11.92 13.72
CA PHE A 201 -13.18 -12.60 13.78
C PHE A 201 -13.08 -14.02 13.22
N HIS A 202 -14.07 -14.84 13.56
CA HIS A 202 -14.30 -16.09 12.89
C HIS A 202 -14.92 -15.83 11.51
N ALA A 203 -14.39 -16.43 10.46
CA ALA A 203 -14.81 -16.17 9.07
C ALA A 203 -16.33 -16.32 8.90
N ALA A 204 -16.90 -17.40 9.43
CA ALA A 204 -18.36 -17.64 9.39
C ALA A 204 -19.15 -16.55 10.12
N THR A 205 -18.66 -16.03 11.27
CA THR A 205 -19.34 -14.97 12.00
C THR A 205 -19.43 -13.68 11.19
N MET A 206 -18.31 -13.24 10.62
CA MET A 206 -18.30 -12.03 9.78
C MET A 206 -19.19 -12.22 8.54
N TRP A 207 -19.14 -13.38 7.91
CA TRP A 207 -19.97 -13.68 6.77
C TRP A 207 -21.47 -13.59 7.11
N GLN A 208 -21.91 -14.18 8.22
CA GLN A 208 -23.29 -14.08 8.70
C GLN A 208 -23.74 -12.64 8.94
N GLU A 209 -22.89 -11.80 9.55
CA GLU A 209 -23.21 -10.39 9.78
C GLU A 209 -23.31 -9.60 8.45
N ILE A 210 -22.44 -9.89 7.47
CA ILE A 210 -22.51 -9.28 6.13
C ILE A 210 -23.79 -9.73 5.39
N GLU A 211 -24.13 -11.01 5.42
CA GLU A 211 -25.38 -11.50 4.83
C GLU A 211 -26.61 -10.85 5.46
N HIS A 212 -26.59 -10.65 6.78
CA HIS A 212 -27.70 -10.06 7.51
C HIS A 212 -27.85 -8.55 7.25
N PHE A 213 -26.74 -7.80 7.30
CA PHE A 213 -26.79 -6.33 7.21
C PHE A 213 -26.66 -5.79 5.80
N GLU A 214 -25.93 -6.48 4.92
CA GLU A 214 -25.57 -6.06 3.56
C GLU A 214 -25.73 -7.21 2.56
N PRO A 215 -26.95 -7.73 2.35
CA PRO A 215 -27.17 -8.92 1.49
C PRO A 215 -26.71 -8.72 0.05
N LEU A 216 -26.79 -7.50 -0.49
CA LEU A 216 -26.27 -7.20 -1.84
C LEU A 216 -24.74 -7.30 -1.91
N MET A 217 -24.05 -6.91 -0.84
CA MET A 217 -22.58 -7.06 -0.74
C MET A 217 -22.20 -8.55 -0.68
N ALA A 218 -22.91 -9.34 0.14
CA ALA A 218 -22.69 -10.78 0.25
C ALA A 218 -22.90 -11.49 -1.11
N GLN A 219 -24.00 -11.17 -1.81
CA GLN A 219 -24.30 -11.73 -3.12
C GLN A 219 -23.22 -11.38 -4.15
N ALA A 220 -22.81 -10.11 -4.21
CA ALA A 220 -21.77 -9.64 -5.12
C ALA A 220 -20.42 -10.30 -4.84
N ALA A 221 -20.01 -10.38 -3.55
CA ALA A 221 -18.77 -11.04 -3.15
C ALA A 221 -18.76 -12.52 -3.53
N LYS A 222 -19.86 -13.25 -3.26
CA LYS A 222 -20.01 -14.66 -3.62
C LYS A 222 -19.93 -14.90 -5.14
N ALA A 223 -20.63 -14.07 -5.93
CA ALA A 223 -20.57 -14.16 -7.39
C ALA A 223 -19.17 -13.82 -7.92
N ALA A 224 -18.53 -12.77 -7.37
CA ALA A 224 -17.19 -12.35 -7.77
C ALA A 224 -16.12 -13.42 -7.50
N VAL A 225 -16.23 -14.14 -6.37
CA VAL A 225 -15.32 -15.27 -6.05
C VAL A 225 -15.62 -16.48 -6.93
N ALA A 226 -16.89 -16.83 -7.13
CA ALA A 226 -17.29 -17.97 -7.96
C ALA A 226 -16.86 -17.79 -9.44
N GLY A 227 -16.89 -16.57 -9.97
CA GLY A 227 -16.44 -16.22 -11.32
C GLY A 227 -14.95 -15.82 -11.39
N ALA A 228 -14.19 -15.97 -10.31
CA ALA A 228 -12.79 -15.55 -10.26
C ALA A 228 -11.91 -16.43 -11.16
N THR A 229 -10.87 -15.82 -11.72
CA THR A 229 -9.88 -16.51 -12.55
C THR A 229 -8.48 -16.40 -11.94
N ARG A 230 -7.68 -17.46 -12.10
CA ARG A 230 -6.25 -17.42 -11.72
C ARG A 230 -5.42 -16.96 -12.91
N ASP A 231 -4.57 -15.97 -12.66
CA ASP A 231 -3.61 -15.43 -13.61
C ASP A 231 -2.24 -15.36 -12.92
N LEU A 232 -1.34 -16.28 -13.24
CA LEU A 232 -0.11 -16.52 -12.49
C LEU A 232 -0.41 -16.78 -11.00
N ASP A 233 0.19 -15.97 -10.11
CA ASP A 233 -0.01 -16.05 -8.66
C ASP A 233 -1.20 -15.22 -8.15
N PHE A 234 -1.98 -14.65 -9.07
CA PHE A 234 -3.08 -13.73 -8.74
C PHE A 234 -4.44 -14.41 -8.88
N LEU A 235 -5.33 -14.14 -7.93
CA LEU A 235 -6.76 -14.42 -8.04
C LEU A 235 -7.50 -13.15 -8.48
N ARG A 236 -7.96 -13.12 -9.73
CA ARG A 236 -8.72 -11.99 -10.27
C ARG A 236 -10.20 -12.21 -10.01
N LEU A 237 -10.82 -11.34 -9.23
CA LEU A 237 -12.26 -11.37 -9.01
C LEU A 237 -13.02 -11.04 -10.31
N ALA A 238 -14.22 -11.62 -10.49
CA ALA A 238 -15.08 -11.32 -11.63
C ALA A 238 -15.49 -9.84 -11.62
N PRO A 239 -15.14 -9.04 -12.66
CA PRO A 239 -15.26 -7.58 -12.61
C PRO A 239 -16.69 -7.07 -12.49
N GLU A 240 -17.61 -7.63 -13.28
CA GLU A 240 -19.01 -7.20 -13.32
C GLU A 240 -19.73 -7.52 -12.02
N ASP A 241 -19.46 -8.68 -11.44
CA ASP A 241 -20.07 -9.11 -10.18
C ASP A 241 -19.56 -8.30 -9.00
N PHE A 242 -18.23 -8.11 -8.91
CA PHE A 242 -17.65 -7.29 -7.83
C PHE A 242 -18.10 -5.82 -7.92
N ALA A 243 -18.27 -5.28 -9.13
CA ALA A 243 -18.75 -3.92 -9.34
C ALA A 243 -20.19 -3.68 -8.85
N ARG A 244 -20.99 -4.73 -8.64
CA ARG A 244 -22.35 -4.64 -8.05
C ARG A 244 -22.34 -4.45 -6.54
N ALA A 245 -21.21 -4.74 -5.88
CA ALA A 245 -21.11 -4.53 -4.43
C ALA A 245 -21.28 -3.06 -4.06
N PRO A 246 -22.07 -2.74 -3.01
CA PRO A 246 -22.19 -1.39 -2.50
C PRO A 246 -20.81 -0.86 -2.08
N LYS A 247 -20.52 0.41 -2.41
CA LYS A 247 -19.31 1.10 -1.94
C LYS A 247 -19.52 1.53 -0.49
N LYS A 248 -19.03 0.74 0.47
CA LYS A 248 -19.24 0.96 1.89
C LYS A 248 -18.11 0.34 2.71
N SER A 249 -17.62 1.03 3.73
CA SER A 249 -16.62 0.46 4.63
C SER A 249 -17.24 -0.61 5.54
N ILE A 250 -16.42 -1.52 6.05
CA ILE A 250 -16.85 -2.55 7.01
C ILE A 250 -17.36 -1.92 8.31
N ASP A 251 -16.83 -0.75 8.66
CA ASP A 251 -17.24 0.00 9.84
C ASP A 251 -18.73 0.36 9.75
N TYR A 252 -19.16 1.00 8.67
CA TYR A 252 -20.57 1.35 8.43
C TYR A 252 -21.44 0.15 8.05
N ALA A 253 -20.86 -0.85 7.37
CA ALA A 253 -21.63 -2.02 6.92
C ALA A 253 -22.00 -2.92 8.08
N VAL A 254 -21.09 -3.16 9.01
CA VAL A 254 -21.22 -4.14 10.08
C VAL A 254 -20.97 -3.54 11.46
N MET A 255 -19.82 -2.86 11.69
CA MET A 255 -19.35 -2.56 13.04
C MET A 255 -20.23 -1.60 13.83
N GLU A 256 -20.84 -0.62 13.19
CA GLU A 256 -21.81 0.28 13.83
C GLU A 256 -23.17 -0.38 14.16
N ARG A 257 -23.44 -1.56 13.60
CA ARG A 257 -24.77 -2.21 13.64
C ARG A 257 -24.78 -3.52 14.41
N THR A 258 -23.65 -4.23 14.42
CA THR A 258 -23.56 -5.55 15.05
C THR A 258 -23.60 -5.48 16.56
N ARG A 259 -24.24 -6.48 17.18
CA ARG A 259 -24.20 -6.73 18.63
C ARG A 259 -23.09 -7.70 19.04
N ARG A 260 -22.31 -8.19 18.06
CA ARG A 260 -21.20 -9.13 18.29
C ARG A 260 -19.86 -8.41 18.45
N ALA A 261 -19.84 -7.08 18.35
CA ALA A 261 -18.59 -6.33 18.48
C ALA A 261 -17.98 -6.46 19.88
N ALA A 262 -16.67 -6.64 19.93
CA ALA A 262 -15.86 -6.58 21.14
C ALA A 262 -14.62 -5.74 20.90
N VAL A 263 -14.05 -5.14 21.93
CA VAL A 263 -12.81 -4.37 21.86
C VAL A 263 -11.78 -4.92 22.84
N VAL A 264 -10.56 -5.11 22.34
CA VAL A 264 -9.38 -5.39 23.17
C VAL A 264 -8.56 -4.11 23.25
N PRO A 265 -8.42 -3.50 24.43
CA PRO A 265 -7.52 -2.36 24.63
C PRO A 265 -6.09 -2.76 24.31
N ALA A 266 -5.39 -1.98 23.47
CA ALA A 266 -4.08 -2.30 22.99
C ALA A 266 -3.14 -1.08 22.97
N ASP A 267 -1.96 -1.23 23.53
CA ASP A 267 -0.87 -0.24 23.46
C ASP A 267 0.19 -0.69 22.47
N LEU A 268 -0.09 -0.52 21.19
CA LEU A 268 0.72 -1.03 20.09
C LEU A 268 1.80 -0.05 19.60
N GLY A 269 1.83 1.19 20.10
CA GLY A 269 2.55 2.26 19.43
C GLY A 269 2.01 2.48 18.01
N TRP A 270 0.68 2.41 17.86
CA TRP A 270 -0.03 2.45 16.59
C TRP A 270 -0.13 3.87 16.02
N SER A 271 -0.04 3.97 14.70
CA SER A 271 -0.36 5.17 13.93
C SER A 271 -0.80 4.81 12.50
N ASP A 272 -1.75 5.60 11.96
CA ASP A 272 -2.20 5.50 10.57
C ASP A 272 -1.30 6.26 9.57
N ILE A 273 -0.31 6.98 10.04
CA ILE A 273 0.56 7.87 9.25
C ILE A 273 -0.29 8.71 8.27
N GLY A 274 -1.21 9.49 8.84
CA GLY A 274 -2.18 10.27 8.04
C GLY A 274 -1.59 11.52 7.41
N SER A 275 -0.53 12.10 7.97
CA SER A 275 0.10 13.34 7.50
C SER A 275 1.58 13.41 7.86
N TRP A 276 2.30 14.39 7.31
CA TRP A 276 3.71 14.63 7.64
C TRP A 276 3.92 15.05 9.10
N SER A 277 2.95 15.68 9.75
CA SER A 277 3.00 15.95 11.18
C SER A 277 3.01 14.66 11.99
N THR A 278 2.13 13.71 11.64
CA THR A 278 2.09 12.38 12.27
C THR A 278 3.38 11.59 12.04
N VAL A 279 4.02 11.74 10.86
CA VAL A 279 5.35 11.16 10.60
C VAL A 279 6.39 11.73 11.55
N TRP A 280 6.41 13.06 11.75
CA TRP A 280 7.31 13.71 12.70
C TRP A 280 7.10 13.18 14.13
N ASP A 281 5.86 13.06 14.60
CA ASP A 281 5.53 12.55 15.95
C ASP A 281 6.10 11.14 16.22
N ILE A 282 6.30 10.33 15.19
CA ILE A 282 6.75 8.93 15.30
C ILE A 282 8.27 8.80 15.22
N LEU A 283 8.93 9.69 14.48
CA LEU A 283 10.37 9.62 14.26
C LEU A 283 11.17 10.00 15.51
N ALA A 284 12.42 9.56 15.57
CA ALA A 284 13.38 10.03 16.57
C ALA A 284 13.77 11.49 16.27
N HIS A 285 13.89 12.29 17.33
CA HIS A 285 14.26 13.70 17.24
C HIS A 285 15.67 13.94 17.74
N ASP A 286 16.36 14.92 17.17
CA ASP A 286 17.59 15.47 17.70
C ASP A 286 17.32 16.35 18.94
N ALA A 287 18.37 16.92 19.54
CA ALA A 287 18.25 17.78 20.72
C ALA A 287 17.46 19.08 20.48
N ALA A 288 17.30 19.49 19.23
CA ALA A 288 16.50 20.65 18.81
C ALA A 288 15.06 20.28 18.42
N GLY A 289 14.67 19.00 18.55
CA GLY A 289 13.34 18.51 18.19
C GLY A 289 13.15 18.25 16.70
N ASN A 290 14.22 18.18 15.91
CA ASN A 290 14.11 17.92 14.49
C ASN A 290 14.16 16.41 14.21
N ALA A 291 13.41 15.99 13.19
CA ALA A 291 13.57 14.69 12.55
C ALA A 291 14.09 14.87 11.13
N SER A 292 15.18 14.19 10.76
CA SER A 292 15.75 14.29 9.42
C SER A 292 16.06 12.93 8.81
N SER A 293 15.97 12.85 7.47
CA SER A 293 16.26 11.64 6.70
C SER A 293 16.83 11.99 5.33
N GLY A 294 17.86 11.24 4.90
CA GLY A 294 18.59 11.49 3.66
C GLY A 294 19.70 12.55 3.80
N PRO A 295 20.25 13.09 2.70
CA PRO A 295 21.30 14.11 2.72
C PRO A 295 20.74 15.47 3.15
N VAL A 296 20.67 15.70 4.45
CA VAL A 296 20.10 16.90 5.09
C VAL A 296 21.14 17.59 5.96
N VAL A 297 21.19 18.93 5.90
CA VAL A 297 21.99 19.79 6.78
C VAL A 297 21.07 20.84 7.42
N LEU A 298 21.04 20.90 8.74
CA LEU A 298 20.22 21.83 9.52
C LEU A 298 21.10 22.84 10.26
N SER A 299 20.71 24.12 10.25
CA SER A 299 21.34 25.19 11.05
C SER A 299 20.23 26.05 11.64
N ASP A 300 20.28 26.33 12.94
CA ASP A 300 19.29 27.14 13.67
C ASP A 300 17.83 26.72 13.37
N THR A 301 17.61 25.40 13.19
CA THR A 301 16.32 24.80 12.84
C THR A 301 15.79 24.02 14.04
N ARG A 302 14.48 24.13 14.32
CA ARG A 302 13.85 23.50 15.49
C ARG A 302 12.51 22.86 15.13
N ASN A 303 12.15 21.81 15.89
CA ASN A 303 10.83 21.14 15.83
C ASN A 303 10.37 20.80 14.41
N SER A 304 11.27 20.48 13.51
CA SER A 304 11.02 20.40 12.08
C SER A 304 11.25 19.00 11.54
N LEU A 305 10.52 18.65 10.46
CA LEU A 305 10.74 17.45 9.68
C LEU A 305 11.40 17.80 8.35
N VAL A 306 12.58 17.27 8.09
CA VAL A 306 13.27 17.46 6.81
C VAL A 306 13.66 16.12 6.23
N ARG A 307 13.11 15.79 5.07
CA ARG A 307 13.40 14.56 4.35
C ARG A 307 13.87 14.88 2.94
N SER A 308 14.95 14.26 2.53
CA SER A 308 15.50 14.39 1.18
C SER A 308 15.77 13.02 0.55
N GLU A 309 15.51 12.89 -0.74
CA GLU A 309 15.99 11.73 -1.51
C GLU A 309 17.51 11.76 -1.67
N GLU A 310 18.16 10.60 -1.81
CA GLU A 310 19.62 10.44 -1.89
C GLU A 310 20.30 11.33 -2.93
N SER A 311 19.63 11.67 -4.01
CA SER A 311 20.17 12.49 -5.09
C SER A 311 20.13 14.00 -4.83
N VAL A 312 19.50 14.45 -3.73
CA VAL A 312 19.26 15.87 -3.46
C VAL A 312 19.78 16.27 -2.09
N LEU A 313 20.78 17.15 -2.02
CA LEU A 313 21.18 17.78 -0.76
C LEU A 313 20.19 18.86 -0.38
N THR A 314 19.52 18.70 0.76
CA THR A 314 18.57 19.69 1.31
C THR A 314 19.15 20.38 2.53
N THR A 315 19.20 21.69 2.52
CA THR A 315 19.67 22.50 3.66
C THR A 315 18.57 23.40 4.17
N VAL A 316 18.42 23.49 5.50
CA VAL A 316 17.43 24.34 6.15
C VAL A 316 18.13 25.21 7.22
N VAL A 317 17.87 26.51 7.20
CA VAL A 317 18.53 27.47 8.09
C VAL A 317 17.48 28.39 8.70
N GLY A 318 17.49 28.51 10.02
CA GLY A 318 16.73 29.53 10.78
C GLY A 318 15.21 29.33 10.74
N LEU A 319 14.71 28.08 10.58
CA LEU A 319 13.27 27.79 10.53
C LEU A 319 12.83 26.95 11.74
N GLU A 320 11.56 27.10 12.09
CA GLU A 320 10.92 26.36 13.17
C GLU A 320 9.54 25.84 12.73
N ASP A 321 9.14 24.67 13.27
CA ASP A 321 7.84 24.03 13.01
C ASP A 321 7.52 23.81 11.52
N VAL A 322 8.52 23.51 10.71
CA VAL A 322 8.36 23.28 9.27
C VAL A 322 8.47 21.80 8.89
N VAL A 323 7.85 21.48 7.77
CA VAL A 323 8.00 20.22 7.04
C VAL A 323 8.60 20.54 5.68
N VAL A 324 9.77 19.98 5.40
CA VAL A 324 10.45 20.10 4.11
C VAL A 324 10.68 18.69 3.56
N ILE A 325 10.03 18.36 2.45
CA ILE A 325 10.14 17.07 1.80
C ILE A 325 10.63 17.29 0.37
N SER A 326 11.82 16.82 0.08
CA SER A 326 12.46 16.94 -1.22
C SER A 326 12.57 15.59 -1.91
N THR A 327 12.03 15.49 -3.10
CA THR A 327 12.17 14.36 -4.02
C THR A 327 12.88 14.83 -5.28
N ALA A 328 13.29 13.92 -6.15
CA ALA A 328 14.01 14.25 -7.38
C ALA A 328 13.21 15.15 -8.37
N ASP A 329 11.89 15.30 -8.19
CA ASP A 329 11.02 16.03 -9.10
C ASP A 329 10.02 16.98 -8.43
N ALA A 330 10.02 17.04 -7.10
CA ALA A 330 9.11 17.92 -6.36
C ALA A 330 9.65 18.26 -4.97
N VAL A 331 9.35 19.46 -4.49
CA VAL A 331 9.66 19.90 -3.13
C VAL A 331 8.36 20.40 -2.47
N LEU A 332 8.07 19.89 -1.29
CA LEU A 332 7.02 20.38 -0.40
C LEU A 332 7.66 21.16 0.74
N VAL A 333 7.19 22.38 0.96
CA VAL A 333 7.49 23.16 2.15
C VAL A 333 6.18 23.62 2.78
N THR A 334 5.95 23.27 4.04
CA THR A 334 4.74 23.65 4.77
C THR A 334 5.04 23.79 6.26
N SER A 335 4.20 24.50 7.03
CA SER A 335 4.26 24.39 8.49
C SER A 335 3.67 23.05 8.96
N ARG A 336 4.12 22.51 10.09
CA ARG A 336 3.57 21.28 10.67
C ARG A 336 2.05 21.38 10.91
N ALA A 337 1.58 22.55 11.35
CA ALA A 337 0.17 22.83 11.58
C ALA A 337 -0.69 22.75 10.32
N LYS A 338 -0.09 22.86 9.11
CA LYS A 338 -0.76 22.81 7.81
C LYS A 338 -0.50 21.52 7.03
N ALA A 339 0.15 20.53 7.65
CA ALA A 339 0.47 19.27 6.97
C ALA A 339 -0.77 18.51 6.45
N GLU A 340 -1.94 18.67 7.06
CA GLU A 340 -3.20 18.10 6.59
C GLU A 340 -3.72 18.74 5.29
N ASP A 341 -3.39 20.02 5.04
CA ASP A 341 -3.85 20.78 3.88
C ASP A 341 -3.17 20.33 2.57
N VAL A 342 -2.12 19.50 2.66
CA VAL A 342 -1.39 18.94 1.50
C VAL A 342 -2.33 18.22 0.54
N LYS A 343 -3.39 17.56 1.02
CA LYS A 343 -4.40 16.93 0.16
C LYS A 343 -5.03 17.93 -0.81
N GLY A 344 -5.43 19.10 -0.32
CA GLY A 344 -6.01 20.16 -1.16
C GLY A 344 -5.03 20.74 -2.18
N LEU A 345 -3.73 20.79 -1.84
CA LEU A 345 -2.68 21.16 -2.78
C LEU A 345 -2.57 20.13 -3.92
N VAL A 346 -2.54 18.84 -3.60
CA VAL A 346 -2.46 17.77 -4.60
C VAL A 346 -3.65 17.80 -5.56
N GLU A 347 -4.88 18.01 -5.07
CA GLU A 347 -6.06 18.15 -5.93
C GLU A 347 -5.95 19.34 -6.90
N ARG A 348 -5.37 20.47 -6.48
CA ARG A 348 -5.08 21.59 -7.36
C ARG A 348 -4.04 21.25 -8.43
N LEU A 349 -2.97 20.53 -8.07
CA LEU A 349 -1.96 20.06 -9.03
C LEU A 349 -2.56 19.11 -10.07
N LYS A 350 -3.46 18.22 -9.65
CA LYS A 350 -4.21 17.33 -10.56
C LYS A 350 -5.09 18.11 -11.53
N ALA A 351 -5.82 19.11 -11.03
CA ALA A 351 -6.64 19.98 -11.88
C ALA A 351 -5.82 20.74 -12.93
N GLN A 352 -4.54 20.98 -12.65
CA GLN A 352 -3.57 21.57 -13.58
C GLN A 352 -2.85 20.53 -14.45
N ASN A 353 -3.22 19.25 -14.37
CA ASN A 353 -2.56 18.13 -15.07
C ASN A 353 -1.05 18.04 -14.79
N HIS A 354 -0.62 18.44 -13.58
CA HIS A 354 0.79 18.34 -13.24
C HIS A 354 1.17 16.88 -12.93
N ARG A 355 2.07 16.34 -13.73
CA ARG A 355 2.46 14.91 -13.67
C ARG A 355 2.91 14.46 -12.26
N ALA A 356 3.69 15.29 -11.55
CA ALA A 356 4.15 14.97 -10.20
C ALA A 356 3.01 14.84 -9.15
N ALA A 357 1.77 15.22 -9.48
CA ALA A 357 0.62 15.00 -8.60
C ALA A 357 0.21 13.53 -8.52
N THR A 358 0.38 12.77 -9.60
CA THR A 358 -0.14 11.40 -9.75
C THR A 358 0.91 10.35 -10.04
N GLU A 359 1.97 10.71 -10.78
CA GLU A 359 2.98 9.76 -11.24
C GLU A 359 4.27 9.88 -10.44
N HIS A 360 4.80 8.74 -10.00
CA HIS A 360 6.13 8.64 -9.45
C HIS A 360 7.17 8.48 -10.57
N ARG A 361 8.38 8.98 -10.39
CA ARG A 361 9.45 8.80 -11.39
C ARG A 361 9.79 7.34 -11.64
N ARG A 362 9.74 6.48 -10.60
CA ARG A 362 9.97 5.05 -10.70
C ARG A 362 8.65 4.31 -10.88
N ILE A 363 8.57 3.47 -11.91
CA ILE A 363 7.37 2.68 -12.25
C ILE A 363 7.75 1.21 -12.27
N TYR A 364 7.12 0.43 -11.37
CA TYR A 364 7.34 -1.00 -11.25
C TYR A 364 6.59 -1.78 -12.33
N ARG A 365 7.22 -2.84 -12.80
CA ARG A 365 6.73 -3.75 -13.83
C ARG A 365 7.01 -5.20 -13.40
N PRO A 366 6.38 -6.22 -14.00
CA PRO A 366 6.65 -7.61 -13.66
C PRO A 366 8.13 -7.99 -13.80
N TRP A 367 8.79 -7.41 -14.78
CA TRP A 367 10.18 -7.68 -15.11
C TRP A 367 11.21 -6.83 -14.32
N GLY A 368 10.76 -5.89 -13.49
CA GLY A 368 11.61 -4.98 -12.72
C GLY A 368 11.02 -3.60 -12.62
N TYR A 369 11.76 -2.56 -12.97
CA TYR A 369 11.23 -1.18 -12.99
C TYR A 369 11.96 -0.33 -14.04
N TYR A 370 11.34 0.79 -14.39
CA TYR A 370 12.04 1.90 -15.03
C TYR A 370 11.88 3.17 -14.23
N GLN A 371 12.81 4.08 -14.41
CA GLN A 371 12.81 5.40 -13.78
C GLN A 371 13.14 6.44 -14.83
N ASP A 372 12.30 7.48 -14.95
CA ASP A 372 12.59 8.63 -15.77
C ASP A 372 13.77 9.41 -15.18
N VAL A 373 14.79 9.63 -16.00
CA VAL A 373 15.98 10.42 -15.66
C VAL A 373 15.79 11.85 -16.14
N ASP A 374 15.42 12.01 -17.42
CA ASP A 374 15.19 13.31 -18.04
C ASP A 374 14.11 13.21 -19.13
N ILE A 375 13.33 14.27 -19.31
CA ILE A 375 12.22 14.33 -20.28
C ILE A 375 12.15 15.70 -20.90
N ALA A 376 12.13 15.73 -22.23
CA ALA A 376 11.83 16.93 -23.02
C ALA A 376 10.83 16.62 -24.15
N SER A 377 10.48 17.62 -24.93
CA SER A 377 9.45 17.48 -25.98
C SER A 377 9.79 16.43 -27.05
N ARG A 378 11.09 16.16 -27.29
CA ARG A 378 11.57 15.30 -28.36
C ARG A 378 12.39 14.11 -27.88
N TYR A 379 12.66 13.99 -26.58
CA TYR A 379 13.37 12.83 -26.02
C TYR A 379 12.89 12.49 -24.60
N ARG A 380 13.13 11.25 -24.21
CA ARG A 380 12.93 10.73 -22.86
C ARG A 380 14.07 9.80 -22.53
N VAL A 381 14.72 10.01 -21.38
CA VAL A 381 15.79 9.16 -20.88
C VAL A 381 15.27 8.35 -19.72
N LYS A 382 15.40 7.02 -19.81
CA LYS A 382 14.99 6.11 -18.73
C LYS A 382 16.19 5.29 -18.25
N ARG A 383 16.24 5.05 -16.96
CA ARG A 383 17.00 3.97 -16.34
C ARG A 383 16.08 2.76 -16.22
N ILE A 384 16.46 1.64 -16.81
CA ILE A 384 15.68 0.40 -16.79
C ILE A 384 16.47 -0.65 -16.01
N VAL A 385 15.82 -1.30 -15.06
CA VAL A 385 16.39 -2.42 -14.29
C VAL A 385 15.53 -3.64 -14.52
N VAL A 386 16.15 -4.71 -15.07
CA VAL A 386 15.48 -5.98 -15.37
C VAL A 386 16.01 -7.08 -14.46
N LYS A 387 15.10 -7.76 -13.77
CA LYS A 387 15.44 -8.86 -12.85
C LYS A 387 16.06 -10.05 -13.59
N PRO A 388 16.88 -10.88 -12.91
CA PRO A 388 17.39 -12.12 -13.47
C PRO A 388 16.28 -13.01 -14.05
N GLY A 389 16.49 -13.54 -15.25
CA GLY A 389 15.55 -14.40 -15.97
C GLY A 389 14.29 -13.71 -16.49
N SER A 390 14.16 -12.38 -16.31
CA SER A 390 12.98 -11.63 -16.75
C SER A 390 13.19 -11.00 -18.13
N LYS A 391 12.09 -10.72 -18.82
CA LYS A 391 12.10 -10.10 -20.15
C LYS A 391 10.94 -9.12 -20.32
N LEU A 392 11.14 -8.09 -21.12
CA LEU A 392 10.08 -7.17 -21.55
C LEU A 392 9.18 -7.85 -22.59
N SER A 393 8.04 -7.23 -22.91
CA SER A 393 7.21 -7.65 -24.04
C SER A 393 7.97 -7.56 -25.37
N LEU A 394 7.60 -8.42 -26.32
CA LEU A 394 7.95 -8.20 -27.72
C LEU A 394 7.06 -7.05 -28.22
N GLN A 395 7.65 -5.94 -28.62
CA GLN A 395 6.93 -4.69 -28.87
C GLN A 395 7.51 -3.91 -30.05
N LYS A 396 6.75 -2.93 -30.53
CA LYS A 396 7.21 -1.93 -31.48
C LYS A 396 6.59 -0.56 -31.19
N HIS A 397 7.21 0.49 -31.72
CA HIS A 397 6.77 1.89 -31.61
C HIS A 397 6.70 2.52 -32.99
N PHE A 398 5.67 3.36 -33.22
CA PHE A 398 5.50 4.02 -34.51
C PHE A 398 6.14 5.42 -34.57
N HIS A 399 6.38 6.07 -33.43
CA HIS A 399 6.74 7.49 -33.40
C HIS A 399 8.10 7.77 -32.75
N ARG A 400 8.80 6.73 -32.26
CA ARG A 400 10.09 6.88 -31.60
C ARG A 400 11.07 5.77 -31.98
N SER A 401 12.35 6.12 -31.94
CA SER A 401 13.48 5.18 -31.92
C SER A 401 14.08 5.16 -30.52
N GLU A 402 14.88 4.14 -30.23
CA GLU A 402 15.49 3.97 -28.91
C GLU A 402 16.98 3.65 -29.03
N HIS A 403 17.80 4.21 -28.12
CA HIS A 403 19.17 3.82 -27.91
C HIS A 403 19.30 3.23 -26.51
N TRP A 404 19.83 2.03 -26.43
CA TRP A 404 20.06 1.32 -25.18
C TRP A 404 21.55 1.21 -24.91
N VAL A 405 22.00 1.60 -23.73
CA VAL A 405 23.37 1.45 -23.24
C VAL A 405 23.34 0.58 -22.00
N VAL A 406 23.97 -0.60 -22.05
CA VAL A 406 24.06 -1.49 -20.89
C VAL A 406 25.09 -0.95 -19.90
N VAL A 407 24.65 -0.75 -18.66
CA VAL A 407 25.47 -0.22 -17.55
C VAL A 407 25.94 -1.33 -16.63
N GLN A 408 25.09 -2.36 -16.42
CA GLN A 408 25.41 -3.51 -15.57
C GLN A 408 24.76 -4.77 -16.11
N GLY A 409 25.51 -5.86 -16.10
CA GLY A 409 25.03 -7.18 -16.53
C GLY A 409 25.14 -7.41 -18.03
N THR A 410 24.39 -8.38 -18.54
CA THR A 410 24.35 -8.71 -19.97
C THR A 410 22.91 -8.78 -20.43
N ALA A 411 22.59 -8.03 -21.46
CA ALA A 411 21.29 -8.03 -22.10
C ALA A 411 21.24 -9.02 -23.26
N GLU A 412 20.14 -9.73 -23.40
CA GLU A 412 19.76 -10.34 -24.68
C GLU A 412 18.74 -9.41 -25.34
N VAL A 413 19.14 -8.85 -26.50
CA VAL A 413 18.33 -7.92 -27.26
C VAL A 413 17.91 -8.59 -28.58
N THR A 414 16.59 -8.70 -28.75
CA THR A 414 15.98 -9.15 -30.00
C THR A 414 15.54 -7.93 -30.80
N VAL A 415 15.98 -7.79 -32.05
CA VAL A 415 15.50 -6.80 -33.01
C VAL A 415 15.05 -7.53 -34.24
N GLN A 416 13.78 -7.42 -34.62
CA GLN A 416 13.12 -8.21 -35.65
C GLN A 416 13.31 -9.72 -35.39
N ASN A 417 14.11 -10.42 -36.15
CA ASN A 417 14.34 -11.87 -36.07
C ASN A 417 15.75 -12.22 -35.54
N GLU A 418 16.55 -11.22 -35.16
CA GLU A 418 17.93 -11.42 -34.69
C GLU A 418 18.05 -11.16 -33.20
N ALA A 419 18.60 -12.11 -32.47
CA ALA A 419 18.93 -11.98 -31.04
C ALA A 419 20.44 -11.76 -30.89
N ARG A 420 20.84 -10.78 -30.09
CA ARG A 420 22.23 -10.46 -29.77
C ARG A 420 22.44 -10.29 -28.28
N SER A 421 23.58 -10.77 -27.80
CA SER A 421 24.06 -10.39 -26.47
C SER A 421 24.71 -9.01 -26.53
N VAL A 422 24.37 -8.15 -25.60
CA VAL A 422 24.90 -6.79 -25.41
C VAL A 422 25.47 -6.73 -24.01
N HIS A 423 26.76 -6.49 -23.88
CA HIS A 423 27.50 -6.48 -22.62
C HIS A 423 27.62 -5.07 -22.05
N GLU A 424 28.14 -4.97 -20.82
CA GLU A 424 28.43 -3.69 -20.17
C GLU A 424 29.26 -2.79 -21.10
N ASN A 425 28.93 -1.49 -21.12
CA ASN A 425 29.51 -0.48 -21.99
C ASN A 425 29.25 -0.67 -23.48
N GLU A 426 28.42 -1.62 -23.90
CA GLU A 426 27.94 -1.73 -25.26
C GLU A 426 26.56 -1.08 -25.43
N SER A 427 26.23 -0.71 -26.66
CA SER A 427 24.96 -0.06 -27.00
C SER A 427 24.25 -0.72 -28.18
N MET A 428 22.94 -0.58 -28.22
CA MET A 428 22.07 -1.05 -29.31
C MET A 428 21.12 0.07 -29.73
N TYR A 429 21.07 0.30 -31.04
CA TYR A 429 20.07 1.17 -31.65
C TYR A 429 18.86 0.36 -32.11
N ILE A 430 17.66 0.80 -31.69
CA ILE A 430 16.36 0.25 -32.07
C ILE A 430 15.71 1.23 -33.05
N PRO A 431 15.63 0.93 -34.33
CA PRO A 431 15.00 1.81 -35.32
C PRO A 431 13.50 1.96 -35.06
N ILE A 432 12.95 3.10 -35.46
CA ILE A 432 11.50 3.34 -35.43
C ILE A 432 10.76 2.23 -36.20
N GLY A 433 9.65 1.75 -35.65
CA GLY A 433 8.83 0.68 -36.24
C GLY A 433 9.38 -0.74 -36.08
N SER A 434 10.62 -0.92 -35.60
CA SER A 434 11.21 -2.25 -35.44
C SER A 434 10.62 -3.00 -34.29
N VAL A 435 10.30 -4.27 -34.48
CA VAL A 435 9.88 -5.20 -33.42
C VAL A 435 11.11 -5.54 -32.58
N HIS A 436 11.03 -5.39 -31.28
CA HIS A 436 12.17 -5.61 -30.38
C HIS A 436 11.74 -6.12 -28.99
N ARG A 437 12.70 -6.73 -28.29
CA ARG A 437 12.58 -7.23 -26.92
C ARG A 437 13.90 -7.10 -26.18
N LEU A 438 13.83 -6.78 -24.90
CA LEU A 438 14.93 -6.84 -23.95
C LEU A 438 14.72 -8.00 -22.99
N ALA A 439 15.74 -8.80 -22.73
CA ALA A 439 15.74 -9.85 -21.73
C ALA A 439 17.03 -9.82 -20.90
N ASN A 440 16.93 -10.25 -19.65
CA ASN A 440 18.05 -10.50 -18.76
C ASN A 440 18.26 -12.02 -18.61
N PRO A 441 19.16 -12.66 -19.36
CA PRO A 441 19.49 -14.07 -19.22
C PRO A 441 20.39 -14.36 -18.03
N GLY A 442 20.94 -13.31 -17.41
CA GLY A 442 21.94 -13.40 -16.33
C GLY A 442 21.36 -13.74 -14.97
N LYS A 443 22.27 -13.85 -13.97
CA LYS A 443 21.95 -14.13 -12.57
C LYS A 443 21.95 -12.87 -11.67
N ILE A 444 22.36 -11.72 -12.21
CA ILE A 444 22.36 -10.43 -11.54
C ILE A 444 21.35 -9.49 -12.23
N PRO A 445 20.88 -8.44 -11.59
CA PRO A 445 20.07 -7.42 -12.24
C PRO A 445 20.78 -6.83 -13.46
N LEU A 446 20.06 -6.71 -14.58
CA LEU A 446 20.49 -5.99 -15.75
C LEU A 446 20.06 -4.53 -15.60
N GLU A 447 21.00 -3.63 -15.75
CA GLU A 447 20.74 -2.19 -15.78
C GLU A 447 21.15 -1.57 -17.10
N LEU A 448 20.28 -0.74 -17.67
CA LEU A 448 20.58 0.00 -18.89
C LEU A 448 19.97 1.41 -18.85
N ILE A 449 20.58 2.29 -19.64
CA ILE A 449 20.04 3.61 -19.97
C ILE A 449 19.40 3.52 -21.35
N GLU A 450 18.14 3.90 -21.41
CA GLU A 450 17.36 4.01 -22.64
C GLU A 450 17.18 5.48 -22.99
N VAL A 451 17.55 5.87 -24.20
CA VAL A 451 17.26 7.19 -24.76
C VAL A 451 16.24 7.02 -25.87
N GLN A 452 15.02 7.45 -25.62
CA GLN A 452 13.93 7.50 -26.61
C GLN A 452 13.98 8.85 -27.33
N VAL A 453 13.89 8.85 -28.65
CA VAL A 453 13.85 10.06 -29.48
C VAL A 453 12.74 9.96 -30.52
N GLY A 454 11.85 10.96 -30.55
CA GLY A 454 10.72 10.92 -31.47
C GLY A 454 9.77 12.10 -31.39
N SER A 455 8.73 12.06 -32.21
CA SER A 455 7.67 13.06 -32.23
C SER A 455 6.60 12.81 -31.15
N TYR A 456 6.49 11.56 -30.68
CA TYR A 456 5.58 11.14 -29.62
C TYR A 456 6.23 10.07 -28.74
N LEU A 457 6.20 10.28 -27.41
CA LEU A 457 6.93 9.45 -26.43
C LEU A 457 5.97 8.82 -25.38
N GLY A 458 4.66 8.83 -25.65
CA GLY A 458 3.64 8.24 -24.78
C GLY A 458 3.78 6.71 -24.68
N GLU A 459 3.39 6.13 -23.53
CA GLU A 459 3.40 4.68 -23.33
C GLU A 459 2.30 3.97 -24.14
N ASP A 460 1.32 4.70 -24.64
CA ASP A 460 0.24 4.26 -25.54
C ASP A 460 0.71 4.06 -27.00
N ASP A 461 1.95 4.52 -27.37
CA ASP A 461 2.62 4.17 -28.63
C ASP A 461 3.19 2.74 -28.64
N ILE A 462 3.11 2.02 -27.49
CA ILE A 462 3.62 0.64 -27.39
C ILE A 462 2.60 -0.35 -27.94
N VAL A 463 2.93 -0.95 -29.09
CA VAL A 463 2.20 -2.11 -29.62
C VAL A 463 2.87 -3.39 -29.13
N ARG A 464 2.23 -4.12 -28.23
CA ARG A 464 2.70 -5.40 -27.70
C ARG A 464 2.26 -6.54 -28.59
N LEU A 465 3.22 -7.35 -29.07
CA LEU A 465 2.98 -8.49 -29.94
C LEU A 465 2.98 -9.81 -29.15
N ASP A 466 3.86 -9.92 -28.14
CA ASP A 466 3.94 -11.05 -27.21
C ASP A 466 4.33 -10.53 -25.82
N ASP A 467 3.47 -10.74 -24.85
CA ASP A 467 3.69 -10.34 -23.46
C ASP A 467 3.41 -11.50 -22.51
N VAL A 468 4.46 -12.10 -21.97
CA VAL A 468 4.38 -13.24 -21.03
C VAL A 468 3.65 -12.88 -19.72
N TYR A 469 3.34 -11.61 -19.49
CA TYR A 469 2.67 -11.10 -18.28
C TYR A 469 1.21 -10.70 -18.53
N GLY A 470 0.68 -10.93 -19.76
CA GLY A 470 -0.73 -10.67 -20.08
C GLY A 470 -1.16 -9.19 -19.98
N ARG A 471 -0.25 -8.24 -20.26
CA ARG A 471 -0.60 -6.80 -20.33
C ARG A 471 -1.12 -6.47 -21.72
N GLN A 472 -2.26 -5.84 -21.80
CA GLN A 472 -2.82 -5.29 -23.04
C GLN A 472 -2.32 -3.87 -23.28
#